data_eb91b0278138c07cb65a501652f93979
#
_entry.id   eb91b0278138c07cb65a501652f93979
#
_cell.length_a   1.000
_cell.length_b   1.000
_cell.length_c   1.000
_cell.angle_alpha   90.00
_cell.angle_beta   90.00
_cell.angle_gamma   90.00
#
_symmetry.space_group_name_H-M   'P 1'
#
loop_
_entity.id
_entity.type
_entity.pdbx_description
1 polymer ?
#
loop_
_entity_poly.entity_id
_entity_poly.type
_entity_poly.pdbx_seq_one_letter_code
_entity_poly.pdbx_strand_id
1 'polypeptide(L)'
;MTDYETQLIHLICGSTGAGKTTYARELATNIGGVVFSIDEWMVTLFGEDAPAHLDPAWIFPRVHRCETQIWAMASQLGKLDVPAILDLGFQRREYRQRFSGLAKQAELTAKLHVLNVDASERWRRVNSRNKD
;
A
#
# COMPACT_ATOMS: atom_id res chain seq x y z
N MET A 1 -22.30 9.73 -6.50
CA MET A 1 -21.20 8.80 -6.15
C MET A 1 -19.90 9.30 -6.78
N THR A 2 -18.86 9.45 -5.97
CA THR A 2 -17.56 9.88 -6.49
C THR A 2 -16.86 8.71 -7.19
N ASP A 3 -15.84 9.00 -8.01
CA ASP A 3 -15.04 7.96 -8.65
C ASP A 3 -14.40 7.02 -7.65
N TYR A 4 -14.05 7.53 -6.46
CA TYR A 4 -13.45 6.71 -5.40
C TYR A 4 -14.41 5.67 -4.86
N GLU A 5 -15.69 5.97 -4.80
CA GLU A 5 -16.69 5.06 -4.25
C GLU A 5 -16.96 3.88 -5.17
N THR A 6 -16.68 4.02 -6.48
CA THR A 6 -16.87 2.95 -7.45
C THR A 6 -15.63 2.09 -7.65
N GLN A 7 -14.46 2.54 -7.14
CA GLN A 7 -13.21 1.80 -7.28
C GLN A 7 -13.05 0.81 -6.12
N LEU A 8 -12.66 -0.41 -6.44
CA LEU A 8 -12.52 -1.47 -5.42
C LEU A 8 -11.07 -1.76 -5.04
N ILE A 9 -10.11 -1.42 -5.91
CA ILE A 9 -8.69 -1.57 -5.59
C ILE A 9 -8.03 -0.20 -5.67
N HIS A 10 -7.45 0.23 -4.57
CA HIS A 10 -6.75 1.52 -4.49
C HIS A 10 -5.27 1.28 -4.25
N LEU A 11 -4.44 1.70 -5.19
CA LEU A 11 -3.00 1.55 -5.11
C LEU A 11 -2.41 2.89 -4.66
N ILE A 12 -1.79 2.91 -3.48
CA ILE A 12 -1.22 4.13 -2.92
C ILE A 12 0.28 4.14 -3.22
N CYS A 13 0.74 5.13 -3.96
CA CYS A 13 2.16 5.27 -4.24
C CYS A 13 2.66 6.67 -3.92
N GLY A 14 3.94 6.76 -3.65
CA GLY A 14 4.59 8.00 -3.28
C GLY A 14 5.88 7.71 -2.54
N SER A 15 6.72 8.72 -2.41
CA SER A 15 8.01 8.59 -1.75
C SER A 15 7.85 8.62 -0.23
N THR A 16 8.89 8.18 0.47
CA THR A 16 8.97 8.29 1.93
C THR A 16 8.75 9.75 2.36
N GLY A 17 7.92 9.94 3.37
CA GLY A 17 7.59 11.27 3.86
C GLY A 17 6.44 11.95 3.14
N ALA A 18 5.81 11.28 2.16
CA ALA A 18 4.68 11.84 1.42
C ALA A 18 3.34 11.69 2.15
N GLY A 19 3.31 10.98 3.29
CA GLY A 19 2.09 10.80 4.07
C GLY A 19 1.20 9.67 3.59
N LYS A 20 1.76 8.64 2.98
CA LYS A 20 1.00 7.52 2.41
C LYS A 20 0.12 6.80 3.41
N THR A 21 0.67 6.49 4.58
CA THR A 21 -0.05 5.74 5.61
C THR A 21 -1.26 6.52 6.11
N THR A 22 -1.06 7.81 6.40
CA THR A 22 -2.14 8.69 6.85
C THR A 22 -3.22 8.81 5.78
N TYR A 23 -2.79 9.03 4.53
CA TYR A 23 -3.71 9.14 3.40
C TYR A 23 -4.54 7.86 3.24
N ALA A 24 -3.88 6.70 3.29
CA ALA A 24 -4.55 5.42 3.11
C ALA A 24 -5.61 5.18 4.19
N ARG A 25 -5.30 5.52 5.44
CA ARG A 25 -6.25 5.36 6.56
C ARG A 25 -7.44 6.29 6.45
N GLU A 26 -7.20 7.54 6.06
CA GLU A 26 -8.29 8.50 5.86
C GLU A 26 -9.18 8.07 4.70
N LEU A 27 -8.59 7.62 3.61
CA LEU A 27 -9.36 7.10 2.48
C LEU A 27 -10.23 5.93 2.91
N ALA A 28 -9.66 4.97 3.63
CA ALA A 28 -10.40 3.80 4.09
C ALA A 28 -11.59 4.18 4.97
N THR A 29 -11.41 5.15 5.87
CA THR A 29 -12.49 5.65 6.71
C THR A 29 -13.59 6.27 5.86
N ASN A 30 -13.22 7.05 4.85
CA ASN A 30 -14.17 7.79 4.03
C ASN A 30 -14.99 6.89 3.10
N ILE A 31 -14.41 5.81 2.60
CA ILE A 31 -15.09 4.94 1.62
C ILE A 31 -15.50 3.58 2.19
N GLY A 32 -15.22 3.32 3.45
CA GLY A 32 -15.56 2.02 4.07
C GLY A 32 -14.68 0.89 3.56
N GLY A 33 -13.39 1.13 3.45
CA GLY A 33 -12.44 0.15 2.92
C GLY A 33 -11.51 -0.43 3.98
N VAL A 34 -10.66 -1.35 3.55
CA VAL A 34 -9.67 -2.03 4.39
C VAL A 34 -8.27 -1.68 3.88
N VAL A 35 -7.39 -1.25 4.79
CA VAL A 35 -6.00 -0.90 4.46
C VAL A 35 -5.10 -2.13 4.63
N PHE A 36 -4.25 -2.36 3.64
CA PHE A 36 -3.17 -3.33 3.71
C PHE A 36 -1.85 -2.60 3.58
N SER A 37 -1.07 -2.57 4.67
CA SER A 37 0.25 -1.93 4.69
C SER A 37 1.33 -3.01 4.72
N ILE A 38 2.20 -3.02 3.72
CA ILE A 38 3.28 -4.02 3.66
C ILE A 38 4.21 -3.88 4.86
N ASP A 39 4.46 -2.64 5.32
CA ASP A 39 5.34 -2.42 6.47
C ASP A 39 4.74 -3.02 7.74
N GLU A 40 3.46 -2.85 7.97
CA GLU A 40 2.79 -3.43 9.13
C GLU A 40 2.80 -4.96 9.08
N TRP A 41 2.56 -5.54 7.92
CA TRP A 41 2.58 -6.99 7.75
C TRP A 41 3.98 -7.56 8.01
N MET A 42 5.01 -6.90 7.47
CA MET A 42 6.39 -7.36 7.65
C MET A 42 6.80 -7.28 9.13
N VAL A 43 6.46 -6.20 9.82
CA VAL A 43 6.79 -6.07 11.24
C VAL A 43 6.05 -7.11 12.06
N THR A 44 4.77 -7.29 11.83
CA THR A 44 3.95 -8.20 12.61
C THR A 44 4.36 -9.66 12.40
N LEU A 45 4.58 -10.06 11.15
CA LEU A 45 4.84 -11.46 10.83
C LEU A 45 6.30 -11.86 10.99
N PHE A 46 7.22 -10.95 10.73
CA PHE A 46 8.65 -11.29 10.63
C PHE A 46 9.57 -10.42 11.47
N GLY A 47 9.05 -9.42 12.18
CA GLY A 47 9.89 -8.48 12.92
C GLY A 47 10.75 -9.15 13.98
N GLU A 48 10.20 -10.11 14.70
CA GLU A 48 10.95 -10.84 15.75
C GLU A 48 12.03 -11.74 15.17
N ASP A 49 11.85 -12.21 13.93
CA ASP A 49 12.78 -13.12 13.27
C ASP A 49 13.83 -12.40 12.42
N ALA A 50 13.75 -11.07 12.36
CA ALA A 50 14.63 -10.30 11.49
C ALA A 50 16.08 -10.39 11.96
N PRO A 51 17.04 -10.68 11.06
CA PRO A 51 18.45 -10.70 11.43
C PRO A 51 18.97 -9.31 11.73
N ALA A 52 20.13 -9.24 12.43
CA ALA A 52 20.75 -7.97 12.77
C ALA A 52 21.05 -7.12 11.53
N HIS A 53 21.42 -7.77 10.44
CA HIS A 53 21.65 -7.11 9.16
C HIS A 53 20.61 -7.62 8.15
N LEU A 54 19.70 -6.72 7.74
CA LEU A 54 18.70 -7.06 6.75
C LEU A 54 19.33 -7.06 5.35
N ASP A 55 19.20 -8.15 4.64
CA ASP A 55 19.67 -8.22 3.26
C ASP A 55 18.50 -8.56 2.32
N PRO A 56 18.65 -8.26 1.02
CA PRO A 56 17.59 -8.52 0.04
C PRO A 56 17.16 -9.98 -0.02
N ALA A 57 18.09 -10.92 0.19
CA ALA A 57 17.77 -12.33 0.12
C ALA A 57 16.82 -12.77 1.24
N TRP A 58 16.84 -12.08 2.38
CA TRP A 58 15.90 -12.34 3.47
C TRP A 58 14.60 -11.57 3.29
N ILE A 59 14.68 -10.30 2.86
CA ILE A 59 13.53 -9.41 2.80
C ILE A 59 12.59 -9.75 1.64
N PHE A 60 13.11 -9.84 0.42
CA PHE A 60 12.28 -9.91 -0.78
C PHE A 60 11.37 -11.15 -0.85
N PRO A 61 11.83 -12.37 -0.49
CA PRO A 61 10.90 -13.50 -0.47
C PRO A 61 9.74 -13.32 0.50
N ARG A 62 9.98 -12.67 1.63
CA ARG A 62 8.95 -12.43 2.64
C ARG A 62 7.97 -11.35 2.21
N VAL A 63 8.47 -10.28 1.61
CA VAL A 63 7.62 -9.25 1.02
C VAL A 63 6.73 -9.88 -0.06
N HIS A 64 7.29 -10.71 -0.91
CA HIS A 64 6.54 -11.36 -1.98
C HIS A 64 5.41 -12.24 -1.43
N ARG A 65 5.68 -13.01 -0.36
CA ARG A 65 4.65 -13.82 0.29
C ARG A 65 3.54 -12.97 0.87
N CYS A 66 3.90 -11.86 1.51
CA CYS A 66 2.92 -10.91 2.04
C CYS A 66 2.06 -10.33 0.93
N GLU A 67 2.68 -9.89 -0.16
CA GLU A 67 1.98 -9.32 -1.30
C GLU A 67 1.00 -10.33 -1.92
N THR A 68 1.42 -11.57 -2.05
CA THR A 68 0.57 -12.63 -2.59
C THR A 68 -0.67 -12.83 -1.72
N GLN A 69 -0.49 -12.89 -0.40
CA GLN A 69 -1.61 -13.07 0.52
C GLN A 69 -2.50 -11.82 0.58
N ILE A 70 -1.89 -10.65 0.59
CA ILE A 70 -2.65 -9.39 0.57
C ILE A 70 -3.53 -9.32 -0.68
N TRP A 71 -2.98 -9.68 -1.85
CA TRP A 71 -3.77 -9.67 -3.07
C TRP A 71 -4.93 -10.67 -3.01
N ALA A 72 -4.70 -11.87 -2.46
CA ALA A 72 -5.76 -12.86 -2.31
C ALA A 72 -6.92 -12.31 -1.46
N MET A 73 -6.59 -11.62 -0.37
CA MET A 73 -7.61 -11.00 0.48
C MET A 73 -8.29 -9.82 -0.20
N ALA A 74 -7.51 -8.96 -0.86
CA ALA A 74 -8.05 -7.79 -1.56
C ALA A 74 -9.04 -8.20 -2.66
N SER A 75 -8.73 -9.24 -3.41
CA SER A 75 -9.63 -9.70 -4.46
C SER A 75 -10.92 -10.29 -3.89
N GLN A 76 -10.86 -10.98 -2.76
CA GLN A 76 -12.06 -11.47 -2.08
C GLN A 76 -12.94 -10.32 -1.61
N LEU A 77 -12.34 -9.30 -1.01
CA LEU A 77 -13.07 -8.11 -0.58
C LEU A 77 -13.73 -7.41 -1.76
N GLY A 78 -13.02 -7.32 -2.88
CA GLY A 78 -13.57 -6.71 -4.09
C GLY A 78 -14.81 -7.42 -4.60
N LYS A 79 -14.85 -8.74 -4.50
CA LYS A 79 -16.04 -9.51 -4.87
C LYS A 79 -17.23 -9.27 -3.95
N LEU A 80 -16.97 -8.76 -2.75
CA LEU A 80 -17.99 -8.39 -1.77
C LEU A 80 -18.29 -6.89 -1.80
N ASP A 81 -17.79 -6.19 -2.81
CA ASP A 81 -17.93 -4.73 -2.96
C ASP A 81 -17.32 -3.94 -1.80
N VAL A 82 -16.26 -4.47 -1.18
CA VAL A 82 -15.51 -3.78 -0.15
C VAL A 82 -14.18 -3.30 -0.73
N PRO A 83 -13.91 -1.99 -0.70
CA PRO A 83 -12.66 -1.47 -1.25
C PRO A 83 -11.44 -1.92 -0.44
N ALA A 84 -10.36 -2.25 -1.12
CA ALA A 84 -9.06 -2.54 -0.53
C ALA A 84 -8.08 -1.42 -0.89
N ILE A 85 -7.41 -0.89 0.10
CA ILE A 85 -6.42 0.16 -0.08
C ILE A 85 -5.04 -0.46 0.14
N LEU A 86 -4.24 -0.54 -0.91
CA LEU A 86 -2.97 -1.23 -0.91
C LEU A 86 -1.82 -0.23 -0.78
N ASP A 87 -1.25 -0.15 0.43
CA ASP A 87 -0.08 0.66 0.73
C ASP A 87 1.14 -0.27 0.71
N LEU A 88 1.60 -0.61 -0.49
CA LEU A 88 2.64 -1.61 -0.72
C LEU A 88 3.94 -1.02 -1.27
N GLY A 89 4.12 0.29 -1.19
CA GLY A 89 5.36 0.92 -1.63
C GLY A 89 5.53 0.92 -3.15
N PHE A 90 4.49 1.24 -3.90
CA PHE A 90 4.49 1.22 -5.37
C PHE A 90 5.31 2.34 -5.97
N GLN A 91 6.61 2.41 -5.64
CA GLN A 91 7.49 3.43 -6.20
C GLN A 91 7.95 3.07 -7.61
N ARG A 92 8.07 1.79 -7.92
CA ARG A 92 8.49 1.32 -9.23
C ARG A 92 7.29 1.05 -10.12
N ARG A 93 7.43 1.47 -11.39
CA ARG A 93 6.38 1.30 -12.39
C ARG A 93 5.96 -0.16 -12.56
N GLU A 94 6.92 -1.08 -12.50
CA GLU A 94 6.67 -2.51 -12.68
C GLU A 94 5.70 -3.05 -11.63
N TYR A 95 5.84 -2.62 -10.39
CA TYR A 95 4.95 -3.03 -9.31
C TYR A 95 3.53 -2.50 -9.52
N ARG A 96 3.43 -1.23 -9.94
CA ARG A 96 2.12 -0.64 -10.23
C ARG A 96 1.42 -1.37 -11.36
N GLN A 97 2.17 -1.70 -12.42
CA GLN A 97 1.62 -2.43 -13.57
C GLN A 97 1.20 -3.84 -13.18
N ARG A 98 1.96 -4.52 -12.33
CA ARG A 98 1.63 -5.85 -11.85
C ARG A 98 0.27 -5.88 -11.15
N PHE A 99 0.07 -4.98 -10.20
CA PHE A 99 -1.18 -4.95 -9.43
C PHE A 99 -2.36 -4.43 -10.24
N SER A 100 -2.13 -3.47 -11.13
CA SER A 100 -3.16 -3.03 -12.07
C SER A 100 -3.59 -4.19 -12.98
N GLY A 101 -2.64 -4.99 -13.43
CA GLY A 101 -2.91 -6.17 -14.25
C GLY A 101 -3.69 -7.25 -13.48
N LEU A 102 -3.33 -7.48 -12.22
CA LEU A 102 -4.05 -8.43 -11.38
C LEU A 102 -5.50 -7.98 -11.16
N ALA A 103 -5.72 -6.70 -10.93
CA ALA A 103 -7.07 -6.15 -10.79
C ALA A 103 -7.88 -6.34 -12.06
N LYS A 104 -7.27 -6.08 -13.21
CA LYS A 104 -7.93 -6.25 -14.51
C LYS A 104 -8.32 -7.72 -14.73
N GLN A 105 -7.42 -8.65 -14.42
CA GLN A 105 -7.70 -10.09 -14.55
C GLN A 105 -8.83 -10.53 -13.63
N ALA A 106 -8.96 -9.91 -12.46
CA ALA A 106 -10.03 -10.20 -11.51
C ALA A 106 -11.32 -9.44 -11.81
N GLU A 107 -11.34 -8.65 -12.88
CA GLU A 107 -12.46 -7.79 -13.26
C GLU A 107 -12.83 -6.78 -12.16
N LEU A 108 -11.82 -6.27 -11.46
CA LEU A 108 -11.96 -5.26 -10.41
C LEU A 108 -11.41 -3.92 -10.91
N THR A 109 -12.12 -2.85 -10.60
CA THR A 109 -11.65 -1.50 -10.92
C THR A 109 -10.51 -1.10 -10.00
N ALA A 110 -9.51 -0.42 -10.55
CA ALA A 110 -8.34 0.01 -9.80
C ALA A 110 -8.11 1.50 -10.00
N LYS A 111 -7.73 2.17 -8.90
CA LYS A 111 -7.38 3.58 -8.91
C LYS A 111 -5.97 3.76 -8.35
N LEU A 112 -5.13 4.46 -9.08
CA LEU A 112 -3.79 4.80 -8.62
C LEU A 112 -3.82 6.17 -7.95
N HIS A 113 -3.35 6.23 -6.72
CA HIS A 113 -3.19 7.47 -5.96
C HIS A 113 -1.71 7.80 -5.84
N VAL A 114 -1.29 8.89 -6.48
CA VAL A 114 0.11 9.31 -6.44
C VAL A 114 0.24 10.49 -5.52
N LEU A 115 0.98 10.31 -4.44
CA LEU A 115 1.22 11.37 -3.46
C LEU A 115 2.57 12.02 -3.76
N ASN A 116 2.50 13.18 -4.40
CA ASN A 116 3.67 13.98 -4.74
C ASN A 116 3.78 15.14 -3.77
N VAL A 117 4.87 15.14 -3.01
CA VAL A 117 5.21 16.22 -2.11
C VAL A 117 6.58 16.74 -2.55
N ASP A 118 6.72 18.06 -2.71
CA ASP A 118 8.00 18.62 -3.09
C ASP A 118 9.06 18.34 -2.03
N ALA A 119 10.33 18.50 -2.40
CA ALA A 119 11.45 18.12 -1.54
C ALA A 119 11.43 18.84 -0.18
N SER A 120 11.11 20.14 -0.16
CA SER A 120 11.10 20.88 1.09
C SER A 120 9.96 20.46 2.00
N GLU A 121 8.79 20.14 1.46
CA GLU A 121 7.67 19.68 2.26
C GLU A 121 7.90 18.27 2.78
N ARG A 122 8.49 17.40 1.97
CA ARG A 122 8.90 16.05 2.43
C ARG A 122 9.86 16.13 3.59
N TRP A 123 10.84 17.02 3.48
CA TRP A 123 11.83 17.23 4.53
C TRP A 123 11.15 17.68 5.82
N ARG A 124 10.22 18.62 5.73
CA ARG A 124 9.48 19.10 6.91
C ARG A 124 8.67 18.00 7.57
N ARG A 125 8.00 17.14 6.78
CA ARG A 125 7.21 16.03 7.30
C ARG A 125 8.07 15.00 8.03
N VAL A 126 9.20 14.62 7.44
CA VAL A 126 10.14 13.68 8.06
C VAL A 126 10.71 14.27 9.34
N ASN A 127 11.13 15.53 9.30
CA ASN A 127 11.70 16.22 10.45
C ASN A 127 10.69 16.37 11.59
N SER A 128 9.44 16.65 11.27
CA SER A 128 8.36 16.75 12.26
C SER A 128 8.14 15.41 12.98
N ARG A 129 8.15 14.29 12.23
CA ARG A 129 8.02 12.97 12.85
C ARG A 129 9.19 12.64 13.75
N ASN A 130 10.39 13.10 13.39
CA ASN A 130 11.58 12.84 14.19
C ASN A 130 11.64 13.66 15.48
N LYS A 131 10.87 14.74 15.58
CA LYS A 131 10.79 15.57 16.78
C LYS A 131 9.83 15.02 17.83
N ASP A 132 8.92 14.20 17.43
CA ASP A 132 7.94 13.58 18.28
C ASP A 132 8.42 12.22 18.79
#